data_197bbbd7386e51fa5d6f286b023fcc78
#
_entry.id   197bbbd7386e51fa5d6f286b023fcc78
#
_cell.length_a   1.000
_cell.length_b   1.000
_cell.length_c   1.000
_cell.angle_alpha   90.00
_cell.angle_beta   90.00
_cell.angle_gamma   90.00
#
_symmetry.space_group_name_H-M   'P 1'
#
loop_
_entity.id
_entity.type
_entity.pdbx_description
1 polymer ?
#
loop_
_entity_poly.entity_id
_entity_poly.type
_entity_poly.pdbx_seq_one_letter_code
_entity_poly.pdbx_strand_id
1 'polypeptide(L)'
;MPSALVTGGSSGIGLAIARMLREEGFALTLASRTPEKVEAAAAELDAVGLAANLASEEDCIRIVAEHRERHGGMDVLVNSGGIGIAGTVESLQTKHLDLQLAVNLRGLLLVTRESISMLKASRGWVVNLASIAGTTATPGLTVYGATKAAVIALTRSLNAELDGDGVRAIALCPGFVDTAMAAWSGLEADEMIQPDDCAEVVRACLRLSPRARIPQIVIERVGSAAGVG
;
A
#
# COMPACT_ATOMS: atom_id res chain seq x y z
N MET A 1 -14.76 -6.05 16.82
CA MET A 1 -13.93 -6.80 15.86
C MET A 1 -12.96 -5.80 15.24
N PRO A 2 -11.68 -6.09 15.15
CA PRO A 2 -10.74 -5.18 14.51
C PRO A 2 -11.10 -4.99 13.03
N SER A 3 -10.75 -3.83 12.47
CA SER A 3 -11.10 -3.51 11.08
C SER A 3 -9.93 -2.95 10.31
N ALA A 4 -9.94 -3.14 8.98
CA ALA A 4 -8.90 -2.64 8.10
C ALA A 4 -9.46 -2.11 6.78
N LEU A 5 -8.87 -1.01 6.31
CA LEU A 5 -9.09 -0.46 4.97
C LEU A 5 -7.87 -0.76 4.09
N VAL A 6 -8.10 -1.39 2.94
CA VAL A 6 -7.04 -1.73 1.98
C VAL A 6 -7.30 -1.03 0.65
N THR A 7 -6.51 -0.02 0.32
CA THR A 7 -6.52 0.56 -1.03
C THR A 7 -5.70 -0.32 -1.98
N GLY A 8 -6.12 -0.46 -3.23
CA GLY A 8 -5.54 -1.44 -4.16
C GLY A 8 -5.83 -2.89 -3.75
N GLY A 9 -6.87 -3.12 -2.94
CA GLY A 9 -7.20 -4.42 -2.33
C GLY A 9 -7.81 -5.47 -3.28
N SER A 10 -7.96 -5.17 -4.58
CA SER A 10 -8.59 -6.10 -5.53
C SER A 10 -7.62 -6.98 -6.31
N SER A 11 -6.30 -6.85 -6.09
CA SER A 11 -5.29 -7.64 -6.81
C SER A 11 -3.91 -7.56 -6.15
N GLY A 12 -3.01 -8.44 -6.57
CA GLY A 12 -1.60 -8.44 -6.20
C GLY A 12 -1.36 -8.35 -4.69
N ILE A 13 -0.38 -7.54 -4.29
CA ILE A 13 0.04 -7.41 -2.88
C ILE A 13 -1.12 -6.96 -1.97
N GLY A 14 -1.94 -6.00 -2.45
CA GLY A 14 -3.07 -5.50 -1.65
C GLY A 14 -4.10 -6.59 -1.36
N LEU A 15 -4.41 -7.45 -2.32
CA LEU A 15 -5.33 -8.59 -2.14
C LEU A 15 -4.71 -9.65 -1.23
N ALA A 16 -3.42 -9.97 -1.37
CA ALA A 16 -2.74 -10.92 -0.50
C ALA A 16 -2.75 -10.44 0.97
N ILE A 17 -2.46 -9.15 1.21
CA ILE A 17 -2.57 -8.56 2.55
C ILE A 17 -4.02 -8.59 3.05
N ALA A 18 -5.01 -8.33 2.19
CA ALA A 18 -6.42 -8.39 2.58
C ALA A 18 -6.84 -9.81 2.99
N ARG A 19 -6.42 -10.84 2.25
CA ARG A 19 -6.64 -12.26 2.62
C ARG A 19 -6.02 -12.56 3.98
N MET A 20 -4.78 -12.21 4.19
CA MET A 20 -4.07 -12.37 5.45
C MET A 20 -4.81 -11.68 6.62
N LEU A 21 -5.27 -10.44 6.42
CA LEU A 21 -6.03 -9.72 7.45
C LEU A 21 -7.38 -10.38 7.75
N ARG A 22 -8.05 -10.95 6.74
CA ARG A 22 -9.28 -11.72 6.95
C ARG A 22 -9.03 -12.97 7.78
N GLU A 23 -7.95 -13.70 7.51
CA GLU A 23 -7.51 -14.86 8.32
C GLU A 23 -7.21 -14.48 9.77
N GLU A 24 -6.64 -13.29 10.01
CA GLU A 24 -6.40 -12.75 11.35
C GLU A 24 -7.68 -12.17 12.02
N GLY A 25 -8.86 -12.29 11.37
CA GLY A 25 -10.15 -11.93 11.95
C GLY A 25 -10.54 -10.46 11.80
N PHE A 26 -9.93 -9.71 10.88
CA PHE A 26 -10.33 -8.33 10.61
C PHE A 26 -11.60 -8.25 9.76
N ALA A 27 -12.47 -7.29 10.07
CA ALA A 27 -13.48 -6.81 9.14
C ALA A 27 -12.81 -5.90 8.10
N LEU A 28 -13.17 -6.07 6.82
CA LEU A 28 -12.43 -5.45 5.72
C LEU A 28 -13.29 -4.49 4.91
N THR A 29 -12.65 -3.39 4.50
CA THR A 29 -13.08 -2.57 3.36
C THR A 29 -11.97 -2.60 2.33
N LEU A 30 -12.30 -2.98 1.10
CA LEU A 30 -11.40 -2.98 -0.04
C LEU A 30 -11.75 -1.83 -0.95
N ALA A 31 -10.76 -1.05 -1.36
CA ALA A 31 -10.96 0.02 -2.33
C ALA A 31 -10.06 -0.17 -3.56
N SER A 32 -10.63 -0.08 -4.76
CA SER A 32 -9.85 -0.09 -6.00
C SER A 32 -10.62 0.60 -7.13
N ARG A 33 -9.91 0.89 -8.23
CA ARG A 33 -10.45 1.68 -9.34
C ARG A 33 -11.53 0.95 -10.15
N THR A 34 -11.43 -0.35 -10.30
CA THR A 34 -12.30 -1.15 -11.17
C THR A 34 -13.42 -1.78 -10.34
N PRO A 35 -14.69 -1.36 -10.53
CA PRO A 35 -15.82 -1.85 -9.72
C PRO A 35 -15.91 -3.36 -9.69
N GLU A 36 -15.90 -4.02 -10.85
CA GLU A 36 -16.10 -5.47 -10.96
C GLU A 36 -15.01 -6.25 -10.22
N LYS A 37 -13.77 -5.74 -10.23
CA LYS A 37 -12.65 -6.39 -9.53
C LYS A 37 -12.74 -6.24 -8.02
N VAL A 38 -13.13 -5.05 -7.54
CA VAL A 38 -13.23 -4.84 -6.09
C VAL A 38 -14.45 -5.54 -5.51
N GLU A 39 -15.55 -5.62 -6.24
CA GLU A 39 -16.75 -6.37 -5.85
C GLU A 39 -16.45 -7.89 -5.77
N ALA A 40 -15.76 -8.45 -6.77
CA ALA A 40 -15.36 -9.86 -6.76
C ALA A 40 -14.44 -10.18 -5.58
N ALA A 41 -13.41 -9.36 -5.33
CA ALA A 41 -12.51 -9.54 -4.21
C ALA A 41 -13.22 -9.38 -2.85
N ALA A 42 -14.14 -8.44 -2.76
CA ALA A 42 -14.93 -8.21 -1.55
C ALA A 42 -15.88 -9.40 -1.27
N ALA A 43 -16.50 -9.95 -2.31
CA ALA A 43 -17.35 -11.14 -2.18
C ALA A 43 -16.55 -12.36 -1.72
N GLU A 44 -15.33 -12.56 -2.25
CA GLU A 44 -14.43 -13.64 -1.84
C GLU A 44 -14.09 -13.57 -0.34
N LEU A 45 -13.88 -12.35 0.17
CA LEU A 45 -13.38 -12.12 1.53
C LEU A 45 -14.48 -11.76 2.54
N ASP A 46 -15.75 -11.80 2.15
CA ASP A 46 -16.86 -11.30 2.97
C ASP A 46 -16.54 -9.88 3.50
N ALA A 47 -16.20 -8.99 2.59
CA ALA A 47 -15.73 -7.63 2.84
C ALA A 47 -16.64 -6.58 2.17
N VAL A 48 -16.41 -5.32 2.49
CA VAL A 48 -17.03 -4.18 1.78
C VAL A 48 -16.16 -3.80 0.58
N GLY A 49 -16.71 -3.80 -0.62
CA GLY A 49 -16.04 -3.38 -1.85
C GLY A 49 -16.42 -1.95 -2.25
N LEU A 50 -15.45 -1.07 -2.44
CA LEU A 50 -15.65 0.32 -2.84
C LEU A 50 -14.86 0.66 -4.10
N ALA A 51 -15.55 1.01 -5.17
CA ALA A 51 -14.90 1.57 -6.35
C ALA A 51 -14.40 2.99 -6.05
N ALA A 52 -13.10 3.24 -6.24
CA ALA A 52 -12.49 4.54 -5.94
C ALA A 52 -11.26 4.82 -6.81
N ASN A 53 -11.15 6.07 -7.27
CA ASN A 53 -9.97 6.59 -7.96
C ASN A 53 -9.12 7.40 -6.97
N LEU A 54 -7.95 6.90 -6.60
CA LEU A 54 -7.05 7.58 -5.67
C LEU A 54 -6.50 8.92 -6.17
N ALA A 55 -6.66 9.26 -7.45
CA ALA A 55 -6.38 10.60 -7.95
C ALA A 55 -7.49 11.62 -7.59
N SER A 56 -8.70 11.15 -7.23
CA SER A 56 -9.82 11.98 -6.77
C SER A 56 -9.77 12.17 -5.26
N GLU A 57 -9.75 13.41 -4.80
CA GLU A 57 -9.85 13.74 -3.38
C GLU A 57 -11.19 13.31 -2.79
N GLU A 58 -12.27 13.53 -3.54
CA GLU A 58 -13.62 13.13 -3.13
C GLU A 58 -13.70 11.62 -2.85
N ASP A 59 -13.15 10.80 -3.76
CA ASP A 59 -13.11 9.35 -3.55
C ASP A 59 -12.26 8.96 -2.35
N CYS A 60 -11.09 9.60 -2.15
CA CYS A 60 -10.23 9.33 -0.99
C CYS A 60 -10.93 9.62 0.35
N ILE A 61 -11.69 10.72 0.41
CA ILE A 61 -12.50 11.07 1.60
C ILE A 61 -13.64 10.08 1.78
N ARG A 62 -14.38 9.78 0.71
CA ARG A 62 -15.55 8.91 0.71
C ARG A 62 -15.23 7.51 1.21
N ILE A 63 -14.18 6.84 0.71
CA ILE A 63 -13.87 5.48 1.13
C ILE A 63 -13.52 5.37 2.62
N VAL A 64 -12.92 6.40 3.22
CA VAL A 64 -12.65 6.43 4.65
C VAL A 64 -13.91 6.71 5.46
N ALA A 65 -14.78 7.59 4.97
CA ALA A 65 -16.08 7.87 5.60
C ALA A 65 -16.98 6.62 5.61
N GLU A 66 -17.10 5.92 4.47
CA GLU A 66 -17.88 4.68 4.37
C GLU A 66 -17.28 3.55 5.25
N HIS A 67 -15.94 3.44 5.32
CA HIS A 67 -15.30 2.52 6.26
C HIS A 67 -15.68 2.82 7.72
N ARG A 68 -15.61 4.11 8.10
CA ARG A 68 -15.98 4.56 9.45
C ARG A 68 -17.45 4.27 9.78
N GLU A 69 -18.35 4.54 8.83
CA GLU A 69 -19.78 4.26 9.00
C GLU A 69 -20.06 2.78 9.19
N ARG A 70 -19.37 1.93 8.45
CA ARG A 70 -19.57 0.49 8.48
C ARG A 70 -18.96 -0.20 9.71
N HIS A 71 -17.77 0.23 10.13
CA HIS A 71 -16.99 -0.48 11.17
C HIS A 71 -16.79 0.31 12.47
N GLY A 72 -17.08 1.61 12.48
CA GLY A 72 -16.94 2.48 13.65
C GLY A 72 -15.52 2.86 14.03
N GLY A 73 -14.49 2.20 13.48
CA GLY A 73 -13.08 2.42 13.78
C GLY A 73 -12.17 1.89 12.67
N MET A 74 -10.86 1.97 12.89
CA MET A 74 -9.85 1.42 11.97
C MET A 74 -8.60 1.02 12.77
N ASP A 75 -8.21 -0.24 12.68
CA ASP A 75 -7.00 -0.77 13.34
C ASP A 75 -5.82 -0.83 12.36
N VAL A 76 -6.09 -1.08 11.07
CA VAL A 76 -5.06 -1.15 10.04
C VAL A 76 -5.50 -0.39 8.80
N LEU A 77 -4.64 0.52 8.33
CA LEU A 77 -4.72 1.13 7.01
C LEU A 77 -3.63 0.53 6.10
N VAL A 78 -4.01 -0.03 4.96
CA VAL A 78 -3.08 -0.52 3.94
C VAL A 78 -3.18 0.35 2.70
N ASN A 79 -2.18 1.17 2.47
CA ASN A 79 -2.02 1.97 1.25
C ASN A 79 -1.23 1.16 0.20
N SER A 80 -1.93 0.26 -0.51
CA SER A 80 -1.34 -0.57 -1.58
C SER A 80 -1.70 -0.07 -2.98
N GLY A 81 -2.64 0.85 -3.12
CA GLY A 81 -3.00 1.43 -4.40
C GLY A 81 -1.86 2.26 -4.99
N GLY A 82 -1.46 1.94 -6.21
CA GLY A 82 -0.38 2.65 -6.89
C GLY A 82 -0.32 2.31 -8.38
N ILE A 83 0.45 3.11 -9.12
CA ILE A 83 0.73 2.91 -10.54
C ILE A 83 2.21 3.13 -10.81
N GLY A 84 2.77 2.37 -11.76
CA GLY A 84 4.12 2.56 -12.30
C GLY A 84 4.03 2.86 -13.80
N ILE A 85 4.58 3.98 -14.23
CA ILE A 85 4.71 4.33 -15.65
C ILE A 85 6.19 4.52 -15.93
N ALA A 86 6.72 3.65 -16.77
CA ALA A 86 8.12 3.69 -17.19
C ALA A 86 8.39 4.86 -18.14
N GLY A 87 9.61 5.38 -18.09
CA GLY A 87 10.10 6.45 -18.95
C GLY A 87 11.34 7.12 -18.37
N THR A 88 12.18 7.65 -19.26
CA THR A 88 13.31 8.50 -18.86
C THR A 88 12.83 9.93 -18.58
N VAL A 89 13.67 10.74 -17.92
CA VAL A 89 13.35 12.17 -17.69
C VAL A 89 13.15 12.90 -19.01
N GLU A 90 13.93 12.55 -20.06
CA GLU A 90 13.83 13.16 -21.38
C GLU A 90 12.51 12.84 -22.09
N SER A 91 11.96 11.62 -21.91
CA SER A 91 10.70 11.18 -22.53
C SER A 91 9.47 11.46 -21.68
N LEU A 92 9.63 12.14 -20.54
CA LEU A 92 8.58 12.38 -19.55
C LEU A 92 7.42 13.20 -20.15
N GLN A 93 6.22 12.67 -20.01
CA GLN A 93 4.98 13.39 -20.32
C GLN A 93 4.35 13.91 -19.03
N THR A 94 4.00 15.21 -18.99
CA THR A 94 3.41 15.86 -17.80
C THR A 94 2.20 15.09 -17.26
N LYS A 95 1.31 14.61 -18.14
CA LYS A 95 0.15 13.81 -17.72
C LYS A 95 0.53 12.54 -16.94
N HIS A 96 1.67 11.90 -17.27
CA HIS A 96 2.15 10.70 -16.59
C HIS A 96 2.83 11.04 -15.25
N LEU A 97 3.52 12.18 -15.19
CA LEU A 97 4.05 12.74 -13.94
C LEU A 97 2.90 13.03 -12.97
N ASP A 98 1.93 13.84 -13.42
CA ASP A 98 0.80 14.28 -12.58
C ASP A 98 -0.01 13.09 -12.08
N LEU A 99 -0.27 12.10 -12.95
CA LEU A 99 -1.03 10.90 -12.56
C LEU A 99 -0.28 10.06 -11.51
N GLN A 100 1.03 9.86 -11.66
CA GLN A 100 1.82 9.12 -10.66
C GLN A 100 1.89 9.87 -9.33
N LEU A 101 2.07 11.18 -9.34
CA LEU A 101 2.03 12.00 -8.12
C LEU A 101 0.65 11.97 -7.46
N ALA A 102 -0.41 12.10 -8.25
CA ALA A 102 -1.78 12.09 -7.75
C ALA A 102 -2.15 10.77 -7.07
N VAL A 103 -1.83 9.63 -7.70
CA VAL A 103 -2.19 8.30 -7.17
C VAL A 103 -1.23 7.85 -6.07
N ASN A 104 0.09 7.86 -6.35
CA ASN A 104 1.07 7.20 -5.47
C ASN A 104 1.40 8.01 -4.21
N LEU A 105 1.20 9.35 -4.24
CA LEU A 105 1.58 10.22 -3.13
C LEU A 105 0.38 10.99 -2.59
N ARG A 106 -0.29 11.83 -3.42
CA ARG A 106 -1.38 12.66 -2.95
C ARG A 106 -2.55 11.83 -2.43
N GLY A 107 -2.99 10.82 -3.17
CA GLY A 107 -4.09 9.94 -2.76
C GLY A 107 -3.78 9.19 -1.47
N LEU A 108 -2.58 8.61 -1.35
CA LEU A 108 -2.11 7.97 -0.13
C LEU A 108 -2.15 8.93 1.07
N LEU A 109 -1.68 10.16 0.91
CA LEU A 109 -1.71 11.19 1.96
C LEU A 109 -3.14 11.53 2.38
N LEU A 110 -4.05 11.71 1.42
CA LEU A 110 -5.45 12.04 1.69
C LEU A 110 -6.15 10.91 2.46
N VAL A 111 -6.04 9.66 2.01
CA VAL A 111 -6.60 8.50 2.73
C VAL A 111 -6.01 8.38 4.13
N THR A 112 -4.70 8.58 4.28
CA THR A 112 -4.04 8.54 5.59
C THR A 112 -4.56 9.66 6.48
N ARG A 113 -4.64 10.91 6.00
CA ARG A 113 -5.16 12.07 6.75
C ARG A 113 -6.55 11.80 7.34
N GLU A 114 -7.47 11.31 6.51
CA GLU A 114 -8.84 11.02 6.92
C GLU A 114 -8.93 9.85 7.94
N SER A 115 -7.94 8.95 7.93
CA SER A 115 -7.89 7.78 8.80
C SER A 115 -7.26 8.04 10.17
N ILE A 116 -6.51 9.12 10.34
CA ILE A 116 -5.67 9.37 11.54
C ILE A 116 -6.46 9.31 12.84
N SER A 117 -7.65 9.89 12.89
CA SER A 117 -8.45 9.90 14.13
C SER A 117 -8.83 8.50 14.61
N MET A 118 -9.18 7.60 13.68
CA MET A 118 -9.51 6.21 14.01
C MET A 118 -8.27 5.42 14.40
N LEU A 119 -7.16 5.61 13.68
CA LEU A 119 -5.88 4.96 13.96
C LEU A 119 -5.32 5.38 15.34
N LYS A 120 -5.47 6.63 15.75
CA LYS A 120 -5.11 7.09 17.10
C LYS A 120 -5.94 6.40 18.17
N ALA A 121 -7.24 6.29 17.96
CA ALA A 121 -8.16 5.64 18.91
C ALA A 121 -7.83 4.15 19.14
N SER A 122 -7.38 3.45 18.10
CA SER A 122 -7.02 2.02 18.14
C SER A 122 -5.54 1.77 18.45
N ARG A 123 -4.67 2.78 18.43
CA ARG A 123 -3.19 2.64 18.39
C ARG A 123 -2.75 1.75 17.24
N GLY A 124 -3.36 1.97 16.09
CA GLY A 124 -3.32 1.10 14.93
C GLY A 124 -2.05 1.16 14.10
N TRP A 125 -2.14 0.58 12.91
CA TRP A 125 -1.04 0.49 11.97
C TRP A 125 -1.35 1.14 10.63
N VAL A 126 -0.33 1.74 10.02
CA VAL A 126 -0.32 2.19 8.64
C VAL A 126 0.71 1.37 7.86
N VAL A 127 0.27 0.61 6.87
CA VAL A 127 1.14 -0.13 5.95
C VAL A 127 1.16 0.60 4.62
N ASN A 128 2.30 1.17 4.26
CA ASN A 128 2.49 1.90 3.01
C ASN A 128 3.31 1.07 2.03
N LEU A 129 2.74 0.71 0.88
CA LEU A 129 3.45 0.05 -0.20
C LEU A 129 4.37 1.06 -0.92
N ALA A 130 5.65 1.02 -0.54
CA ALA A 130 6.72 1.68 -1.25
C ALA A 130 7.24 0.78 -2.40
N SER A 131 8.53 0.73 -2.62
CA SER A 131 9.23 -0.14 -3.58
C SER A 131 10.72 -0.08 -3.32
N ILE A 132 11.46 -1.09 -3.75
CA ILE A 132 12.93 -1.03 -3.83
C ILE A 132 13.40 0.15 -4.71
N ALA A 133 12.63 0.52 -5.74
CA ALA A 133 12.89 1.69 -6.57
C ALA A 133 12.83 3.03 -5.81
N GLY A 134 12.30 3.06 -4.58
CA GLY A 134 12.37 4.21 -3.69
C GLY A 134 13.62 4.21 -2.80
N THR A 135 14.41 3.13 -2.79
CA THR A 135 15.64 2.98 -1.99
C THR A 135 16.89 3.03 -2.85
N THR A 136 16.79 2.63 -4.10
CA THR A 136 17.90 2.54 -5.06
C THR A 136 17.54 3.20 -6.39
N ALA A 137 18.55 3.58 -7.16
CA ALA A 137 18.34 4.14 -8.48
C ALA A 137 17.85 3.05 -9.46
N THR A 138 16.72 3.32 -10.11
CA THR A 138 16.15 2.42 -11.11
C THR A 138 15.98 3.17 -12.43
N PRO A 139 16.91 3.02 -13.40
CA PRO A 139 16.80 3.66 -14.70
C PRO A 139 15.46 3.35 -15.38
N GLY A 140 14.84 4.37 -15.97
CA GLY A 140 13.53 4.23 -16.61
C GLY A 140 12.32 4.28 -15.66
N LEU A 141 12.52 4.37 -14.35
CA LEU A 141 11.46 4.52 -13.35
C LEU A 141 11.61 5.79 -12.49
N THR A 142 12.17 6.86 -13.02
CA THR A 142 12.55 8.06 -12.26
C THR A 142 11.39 8.65 -11.45
N VAL A 143 10.23 8.86 -12.08
CA VAL A 143 9.06 9.43 -11.38
C VAL A 143 8.50 8.43 -10.37
N TYR A 144 8.35 7.18 -10.76
CA TYR A 144 7.89 6.12 -9.87
C TYR A 144 8.80 6.01 -8.64
N GLY A 145 10.11 5.90 -8.83
CA GLY A 145 11.08 5.84 -7.74
C GLY A 145 11.00 7.06 -6.82
N ALA A 146 10.90 8.26 -7.38
CA ALA A 146 10.73 9.48 -6.60
C ALA A 146 9.44 9.45 -5.74
N THR A 147 8.30 8.99 -6.29
CA THR A 147 7.06 8.84 -5.50
C THR A 147 7.23 7.82 -4.39
N LYS A 148 7.94 6.70 -4.64
CA LYS A 148 8.15 5.64 -3.64
C LYS A 148 9.18 6.05 -2.57
N ALA A 149 10.19 6.85 -2.91
CA ALA A 149 11.08 7.49 -1.94
C ALA A 149 10.32 8.48 -1.04
N ALA A 150 9.40 9.27 -1.61
CA ALA A 150 8.53 10.15 -0.85
C ALA A 150 7.64 9.38 0.14
N VAL A 151 7.09 8.22 -0.25
CA VAL A 151 6.30 7.33 0.62
C VAL A 151 7.15 6.82 1.79
N ILE A 152 8.42 6.46 1.57
CA ILE A 152 9.33 6.04 2.64
C ILE A 152 9.57 7.20 3.63
N ALA A 153 9.86 8.39 3.13
CA ALA A 153 10.07 9.58 3.95
C ALA A 153 8.82 9.93 4.77
N LEU A 154 7.65 9.93 4.12
CA LEU A 154 6.35 10.13 4.75
C LEU A 154 6.11 9.12 5.89
N THR A 155 6.39 7.83 5.67
CA THR A 155 6.20 6.79 6.68
C THR A 155 7.04 7.06 7.94
N ARG A 156 8.27 7.54 7.76
CA ARG A 156 9.15 7.93 8.87
C ARG A 156 8.58 9.15 9.62
N SER A 157 8.06 10.16 8.89
CA SER A 157 7.42 11.33 9.48
C SER A 157 6.18 10.96 10.28
N LEU A 158 5.29 10.11 9.75
CA LEU A 158 4.13 9.59 10.46
C LEU A 158 4.51 8.91 11.79
N ASN A 159 5.57 8.11 11.78
CA ASN A 159 6.07 7.47 13.02
C ASN A 159 6.54 8.50 14.05
N ALA A 160 7.14 9.60 13.63
CA ALA A 160 7.60 10.65 14.53
C ALA A 160 6.42 11.50 15.06
N GLU A 161 5.49 11.88 14.18
CA GLU A 161 4.34 12.70 14.53
C GLU A 161 3.34 11.97 15.46
N LEU A 162 3.18 10.66 15.29
CA LEU A 162 2.17 9.86 15.96
C LEU A 162 2.73 8.95 17.06
N ASP A 163 4.00 9.12 17.44
CA ASP A 163 4.67 8.29 18.45
C ASP A 163 3.94 8.32 19.79
N GLY A 164 3.53 9.50 20.25
CA GLY A 164 2.76 9.69 21.47
C GLY A 164 1.35 9.09 21.46
N ASP A 165 0.78 8.90 20.27
CA ASP A 165 -0.53 8.29 20.08
C ASP A 165 -0.46 6.75 19.96
N GLY A 166 0.75 6.17 19.84
CA GLY A 166 0.99 4.75 19.71
C GLY A 166 0.66 4.17 18.32
N VAL A 167 0.43 5.02 17.32
CA VAL A 167 0.25 4.60 15.92
C VAL A 167 1.61 4.22 15.35
N ARG A 168 1.65 3.15 14.57
CA ARG A 168 2.87 2.64 13.96
C ARG A 168 2.72 2.59 12.44
N ALA A 169 3.74 3.00 11.72
CA ALA A 169 3.75 2.98 10.27
C ALA A 169 4.96 2.21 9.72
N ILE A 170 4.75 1.44 8.66
CA ILE A 170 5.78 0.69 7.96
C ILE A 170 5.75 1.01 6.46
N ALA A 171 6.93 1.25 5.87
CA ALA A 171 7.14 1.27 4.43
C ALA A 171 7.60 -0.12 3.98
N LEU A 172 6.77 -0.84 3.24
CA LEU A 172 7.12 -2.10 2.62
C LEU A 172 7.72 -1.81 1.24
N CYS A 173 8.96 -2.23 1.02
CA CYS A 173 9.75 -1.90 -0.18
C CYS A 173 10.11 -3.19 -0.94
N PRO A 174 9.16 -3.84 -1.62
CA PRO A 174 9.46 -5.03 -2.40
C PRO A 174 10.17 -4.70 -3.72
N GLY A 175 10.95 -5.66 -4.21
CA GLY A 175 11.43 -5.73 -5.58
C GLY A 175 10.32 -6.17 -6.55
N PHE A 176 10.67 -6.94 -7.59
CA PHE A 176 9.68 -7.48 -8.52
C PHE A 176 8.82 -8.56 -7.83
N VAL A 177 7.52 -8.27 -7.73
CA VAL A 177 6.49 -9.16 -7.18
C VAL A 177 5.62 -9.65 -8.32
N ASP A 178 5.26 -10.92 -8.35
CA ASP A 178 4.36 -11.51 -9.34
C ASP A 178 2.96 -10.87 -9.29
N THR A 179 2.82 -9.83 -10.08
CA THR A 179 1.61 -9.03 -10.20
C THR A 179 1.50 -8.47 -11.63
N ALA A 180 0.31 -8.04 -12.01
CA ALA A 180 0.11 -7.38 -13.30
C ALA A 180 1.01 -6.14 -13.51
N MET A 181 1.49 -5.51 -12.44
CA MET A 181 2.41 -4.37 -12.52
C MET A 181 3.80 -4.79 -12.98
N ALA A 182 4.24 -6.01 -12.70
CA ALA A 182 5.55 -6.53 -13.08
C ALA A 182 5.57 -7.29 -14.42
N ALA A 183 4.43 -7.42 -15.10
CA ALA A 183 4.30 -8.19 -16.35
C ALA A 183 5.25 -7.73 -17.49
N TRP A 184 5.75 -6.51 -17.43
CA TRP A 184 6.72 -5.97 -18.40
C TRP A 184 8.17 -6.35 -18.08
N SER A 185 8.45 -6.93 -16.92
CA SER A 185 9.84 -7.22 -16.46
C SER A 185 10.53 -8.29 -17.29
N GLY A 186 9.79 -9.19 -17.95
CA GLY A 186 10.30 -10.35 -18.64
C GLY A 186 10.73 -11.49 -17.73
N LEU A 187 10.47 -11.38 -16.42
CA LEU A 187 10.70 -12.44 -15.43
C LEU A 187 9.53 -13.43 -15.44
N GLU A 188 9.82 -14.70 -15.25
CA GLU A 188 8.80 -15.72 -15.01
C GLU A 188 8.26 -15.59 -13.56
N ALA A 189 7.05 -16.11 -13.33
CA ALA A 189 6.37 -15.96 -12.04
C ALA A 189 7.17 -16.58 -10.87
N ASP A 190 7.84 -17.71 -11.09
CA ASP A 190 8.67 -18.40 -10.09
C ASP A 190 10.02 -17.72 -9.82
N GLU A 191 10.40 -16.77 -10.66
CA GLU A 191 11.56 -15.91 -10.43
C GLU A 191 11.23 -14.67 -9.60
N MET A 192 9.96 -14.36 -9.38
CA MET A 192 9.52 -13.17 -8.66
C MET A 192 9.17 -13.47 -7.20
N ILE A 193 9.22 -12.42 -6.37
CA ILE A 193 8.64 -12.44 -5.02
C ILE A 193 7.15 -12.71 -5.16
N GLN A 194 6.57 -13.56 -4.31
CA GLN A 194 5.14 -13.81 -4.34
C GLN A 194 4.38 -12.73 -3.52
N PRO A 195 3.17 -12.34 -3.90
CA PRO A 195 2.36 -11.41 -3.10
C PRO A 195 2.18 -11.85 -1.64
N ASP A 196 2.12 -13.14 -1.40
CA ASP A 196 1.98 -13.73 -0.06
C ASP A 196 3.22 -13.52 0.81
N ASP A 197 4.44 -13.45 0.24
CA ASP A 197 5.65 -13.08 0.98
C ASP A 197 5.52 -11.68 1.61
N CYS A 198 4.94 -10.75 0.85
CA CYS A 198 4.65 -9.40 1.33
C CYS A 198 3.61 -9.42 2.47
N ALA A 199 2.57 -10.25 2.35
CA ALA A 199 1.54 -10.39 3.37
C ALA A 199 2.11 -10.98 4.67
N GLU A 200 2.96 -12.00 4.61
CA GLU A 200 3.60 -12.60 5.77
C GLU A 200 4.53 -11.61 6.51
N VAL A 201 5.25 -10.77 5.78
CA VAL A 201 6.04 -9.70 6.39
C VAL A 201 5.15 -8.71 7.15
N VAL A 202 4.00 -8.33 6.59
CA VAL A 202 3.02 -7.48 7.28
C VAL A 202 2.46 -8.19 8.50
N ARG A 203 2.08 -9.47 8.39
CA ARG A 203 1.61 -10.30 9.52
C ARG A 203 2.60 -10.29 10.69
N ALA A 204 3.87 -10.50 10.39
CA ALA A 204 4.92 -10.47 11.40
C ALA A 204 5.02 -9.10 12.10
N CYS A 205 4.91 -8.00 11.35
CA CYS A 205 4.93 -6.65 11.91
C CYS A 205 3.74 -6.37 12.83
N LEU A 206 2.53 -6.77 12.43
CA LEU A 206 1.31 -6.57 13.23
C LEU A 206 1.36 -7.31 14.58
N ARG A 207 2.12 -8.40 14.67
CA ARG A 207 2.30 -9.20 15.88
C ARG A 207 3.39 -8.69 16.83
N LEU A 208 4.11 -7.62 16.45
CA LEU A 208 5.12 -7.00 17.33
C LEU A 208 4.46 -6.40 18.57
N SER A 209 5.19 -6.42 19.68
CA SER A 209 4.76 -5.78 20.92
C SER A 209 4.51 -4.27 20.71
N PRO A 210 3.68 -3.63 21.55
CA PRO A 210 3.37 -2.20 21.41
C PRO A 210 4.58 -1.26 21.49
N ARG A 211 5.74 -1.76 21.94
CA ARG A 211 6.97 -0.98 22.05
C ARG A 211 7.94 -1.17 20.89
N ALA A 212 7.56 -2.03 19.91
CA ALA A 212 8.40 -2.31 18.76
C ALA A 212 7.72 -1.85 17.47
N ARG A 213 8.51 -1.28 16.57
CA ARG A 213 8.09 -0.97 15.19
C ARG A 213 9.26 -1.19 14.25
N ILE A 214 8.93 -1.52 13.02
CA ILE A 214 9.87 -1.62 11.92
C ILE A 214 9.45 -0.55 10.90
N PRO A 215 10.17 0.59 10.79
CA PRO A 215 9.72 1.71 9.96
C PRO A 215 9.84 1.45 8.46
N GLN A 216 10.71 0.49 8.08
CA GLN A 216 10.95 0.13 6.68
C GLN A 216 11.44 -1.32 6.59
N ILE A 217 10.93 -2.06 5.61
CA ILE A 217 11.44 -3.39 5.23
C ILE A 217 11.66 -3.40 3.71
N VAL A 218 12.82 -3.88 3.31
CA VAL A 218 13.15 -4.18 1.91
C VAL A 218 13.01 -5.70 1.71
N ILE A 219 12.29 -6.11 0.68
CA ILE A 219 12.16 -7.50 0.27
C ILE A 219 12.80 -7.61 -1.12
N GLU A 220 13.96 -8.25 -1.19
CA GLU A 220 14.73 -8.41 -2.42
C GLU A 220 14.45 -9.78 -3.05
N ARG A 221 14.45 -9.81 -4.36
CA ARG A 221 14.38 -11.06 -5.12
C ARG A 221 15.73 -11.80 -5.01
N VAL A 222 15.69 -13.08 -4.69
CA VAL A 222 16.90 -13.93 -4.71
C VAL A 222 17.49 -13.96 -6.13
N GLY A 223 18.78 -13.79 -6.26
CA GLY A 223 19.48 -13.77 -7.54
C GLY A 223 19.46 -12.41 -8.26
N SER A 224 18.82 -11.38 -7.70
CA SER A 224 19.05 -10.00 -8.18
C SER A 224 20.43 -9.53 -7.76
N ALA A 225 21.15 -8.82 -8.65
CA ALA A 225 22.35 -8.10 -8.24
C ALA A 225 21.94 -7.05 -7.19
N ALA A 226 22.74 -6.87 -6.14
CA ALA A 226 22.44 -5.93 -5.05
C ALA A 226 22.11 -4.52 -5.64
N GLY A 227 20.90 -4.05 -5.40
CA GLY A 227 20.44 -2.75 -5.87
C GLY A 227 19.73 -2.72 -7.24
N VAL A 228 19.51 -3.87 -7.87
CA VAL A 228 18.71 -4.01 -9.11
C VAL A 228 17.63 -5.05 -8.79
N GLY A 229 16.48 -4.58 -8.34
CA GLY A 229 15.32 -5.42 -8.06
C GLY A 229 14.38 -5.48 -9.23
#